data_dacbc9e40b240e2e16d84df3276b26f0
#
_entry.id   dacbc9e40b240e2e16d84df3276b26f0
#
_cell.length_a   1.000
_cell.length_b   1.000
_cell.length_c   1.000
_cell.angle_alpha   90.00
_cell.angle_beta   90.00
_cell.angle_gamma   90.00
#
_symmetry.space_group_name_H-M   'P 1'
#
loop_
_entity.id
_entity.type
_entity.pdbx_description
1 polymer ?
#
loop_
_entity_poly.entity_id
_entity_poly.type
_entity_poly.pdbx_seq_one_letter_code
_entity_poly.pdbx_strand_id
1 'polypeptide(L)'
;MRRPALLSLLAATTALSLAFAVPSRAAEDAVVIPAPAMDAAPASGIQTAVIAGGCFWGVQGVFQHTAGVVNAVSGYAGGSKATADYHTVSTGTTGHAESVEIKYDPKKISYGKILQIYFSVAHDPTQLNRQGPDSGTQYRSAIFTTSDEQKKVADAYIAQLNAAKVYKKPIVTKVGICGNPTWNSLTVGHWPRLRARK
;
A
#
# COMPACT_ATOMS: atom_id res chain seq x y z
N MET A 1 -18.77 54.31 62.47
CA MET A 1 -19.00 52.91 62.06
C MET A 1 -18.44 52.74 60.67
N ARG A 2 -17.27 52.06 60.53
CA ARG A 2 -16.59 51.83 59.24
C ARG A 2 -16.73 50.35 58.90
N ARG A 3 -17.31 50.01 57.72
CA ARG A 3 -17.42 48.67 57.20
C ARG A 3 -16.14 48.32 56.40
N PRO A 4 -15.54 47.16 56.58
CA PRO A 4 -14.44 46.74 55.73
C PRO A 4 -14.96 46.11 54.43
N ALA A 5 -14.33 46.52 53.32
CA ALA A 5 -14.52 45.93 52.00
C ALA A 5 -13.77 44.59 51.90
N LEU A 6 -14.50 43.51 51.52
CA LEU A 6 -13.91 42.23 51.18
C LEU A 6 -13.41 42.31 49.71
N LEU A 7 -12.11 42.22 49.52
CA LEU A 7 -11.53 41.95 48.19
C LEU A 7 -11.59 40.44 47.93
N SER A 8 -12.40 40.05 46.95
CA SER A 8 -12.39 38.68 46.40
C SER A 8 -11.27 38.55 45.37
N LEU A 9 -10.24 37.78 45.71
CA LEU A 9 -9.18 37.39 44.77
C LEU A 9 -9.71 36.26 43.92
N LEU A 10 -10.00 36.51 42.62
CA LEU A 10 -10.26 35.47 41.61
C LEU A 10 -8.89 34.94 41.14
N ALA A 11 -8.51 33.72 41.57
CA ALA A 11 -7.38 32.99 41.02
C ALA A 11 -7.78 32.34 39.71
N ALA A 12 -7.35 32.90 38.59
CA ALA A 12 -7.51 32.27 37.28
C ALA A 12 -6.43 31.18 37.09
N THR A 13 -6.80 29.91 37.23
CA THR A 13 -5.94 28.77 36.90
C THR A 13 -5.99 28.55 35.41
N THR A 14 -5.01 29.02 34.66
CA THR A 14 -4.76 28.65 33.27
C THR A 14 -4.21 27.22 33.21
N ALA A 15 -5.07 26.27 32.88
CA ALA A 15 -4.66 24.89 32.55
C ALA A 15 -3.91 24.89 31.19
N LEU A 16 -2.60 24.79 31.23
CA LEU A 16 -1.77 24.63 30.05
C LEU A 16 -1.92 23.17 29.54
N SER A 17 -2.82 22.96 28.57
CA SER A 17 -2.98 21.66 27.91
C SER A 17 -1.76 21.42 27.01
N LEU A 18 -0.77 20.64 27.48
CA LEU A 18 0.25 20.07 26.61
C LEU A 18 -0.42 19.04 25.68
N ALA A 19 -0.73 19.43 24.47
CA ALA A 19 -1.09 18.50 23.41
C ALA A 19 0.19 17.74 23.02
N PHE A 20 0.33 16.50 23.49
CA PHE A 20 1.32 15.57 22.97
C PHE A 20 0.89 15.24 21.53
N ALA A 21 1.58 15.85 20.55
CA ALA A 21 1.49 15.42 19.17
C ALA A 21 2.11 14.01 19.08
N VAL A 22 1.25 12.98 19.11
CA VAL A 22 1.67 11.61 18.80
C VAL A 22 2.04 11.63 17.31
N PRO A 23 3.29 11.35 16.92
CA PRO A 23 3.62 11.28 15.51
C PRO A 23 2.78 10.18 14.87
N SER A 24 1.92 10.53 13.93
CA SER A 24 1.17 9.57 13.12
C SER A 24 2.18 8.81 12.25
N ARG A 25 2.56 7.61 12.67
CA ARG A 25 3.35 6.69 11.85
C ARG A 25 2.43 6.07 10.80
N ALA A 26 2.13 6.83 9.77
CA ALA A 26 1.33 6.37 8.64
C ALA A 26 2.15 5.59 7.59
N ALA A 27 3.48 5.56 7.72
CA ALA A 27 4.38 4.84 6.82
C ALA A 27 5.25 3.86 7.61
N GLU A 28 5.42 2.66 7.09
CA GLU A 28 6.41 1.70 7.57
C GLU A 28 7.83 2.23 7.30
N ASP A 29 8.79 1.89 8.16
CA ASP A 29 10.19 2.26 7.95
C ASP A 29 10.73 1.58 6.68
N ALA A 30 11.41 2.35 5.83
CA ALA A 30 12.00 1.82 4.60
C ALA A 30 13.05 0.75 4.91
N VAL A 31 12.98 -0.39 4.23
CA VAL A 31 13.96 -1.47 4.35
C VAL A 31 14.88 -1.45 3.15
N VAL A 32 16.20 -1.40 3.38
CA VAL A 32 17.18 -1.54 2.30
C VAL A 32 17.24 -3.00 1.87
N ILE A 33 16.87 -3.27 0.62
CA ILE A 33 16.81 -4.62 0.06
C ILE A 33 17.59 -4.71 -1.25
N PRO A 34 18.18 -5.87 -1.59
CA PRO A 34 18.89 -6.06 -2.85
C PRO A 34 17.94 -5.90 -4.05
N ALA A 35 18.47 -5.50 -5.19
CA ALA A 35 17.71 -5.53 -6.44
C ALA A 35 17.36 -6.99 -6.82
N PRO A 36 16.25 -7.22 -7.57
CA PRO A 36 15.96 -8.54 -8.10
C PRO A 36 17.11 -9.09 -8.95
N ALA A 37 17.48 -10.34 -8.73
CA ALA A 37 18.46 -11.03 -9.56
C ALA A 37 17.93 -11.40 -10.95
N MET A 38 16.61 -11.46 -11.10
CA MET A 38 15.88 -11.68 -12.36
C MET A 38 14.83 -10.60 -12.55
N ASP A 39 14.70 -10.12 -13.78
CA ASP A 39 13.68 -9.14 -14.14
C ASP A 39 12.93 -9.57 -15.42
N ALA A 40 11.80 -8.94 -15.70
CA ALA A 40 11.06 -9.16 -16.93
C ALA A 40 11.86 -8.64 -18.13
N ALA A 41 11.74 -9.33 -19.26
CA ALA A 41 12.34 -8.89 -20.50
C ALA A 41 11.85 -7.50 -20.89
N PRO A 42 12.68 -6.67 -21.55
CA PRO A 42 12.27 -5.37 -22.02
C PRO A 42 11.05 -5.50 -22.96
N ALA A 43 9.92 -4.92 -22.57
CA ALA A 43 8.71 -4.93 -23.35
C ALA A 43 8.53 -3.60 -24.09
N SER A 44 7.77 -3.60 -25.20
CA SER A 44 7.35 -2.39 -25.90
C SER A 44 6.06 -1.81 -25.32
N GLY A 45 5.94 -0.49 -25.34
CA GLY A 45 4.74 0.20 -24.84
C GLY A 45 4.63 0.22 -23.31
N ILE A 46 3.56 0.87 -22.83
CA ILE A 46 3.27 0.97 -21.41
C ILE A 46 2.85 -0.39 -20.89
N GLN A 47 3.45 -0.79 -19.78
CA GLN A 47 3.16 -2.03 -19.07
C GLN A 47 2.31 -1.77 -17.83
N THR A 48 1.70 -2.83 -17.29
CA THR A 48 0.86 -2.77 -16.10
C THR A 48 1.39 -3.72 -15.02
N ALA A 49 1.50 -3.22 -13.80
CA ALA A 49 1.69 -4.01 -12.59
C ALA A 49 0.51 -3.78 -11.65
N VAL A 50 0.11 -4.81 -10.89
CA VAL A 50 -0.99 -4.72 -9.92
C VAL A 50 -0.54 -5.30 -8.60
N ILE A 51 -0.59 -4.49 -7.55
CA ILE A 51 -0.10 -4.84 -6.23
C ILE A 51 -1.06 -4.41 -5.13
N ALA A 52 -1.02 -5.10 -4.00
CA ALA A 52 -1.78 -4.82 -2.79
C ALA A 52 -0.89 -4.92 -1.56
N GLY A 53 -0.94 -3.94 -0.67
CA GLY A 53 -0.06 -3.86 0.50
C GLY A 53 -0.60 -2.92 1.57
N GLY A 54 -1.76 -3.23 2.16
CA GLY A 54 -2.45 -2.38 3.12
C GLY A 54 -3.36 -1.37 2.47
N CYS A 55 -3.57 -0.22 3.12
CA CYS A 55 -4.38 0.87 2.58
C CYS A 55 -3.85 1.32 1.20
N PHE A 56 -4.68 1.20 0.18
CA PHE A 56 -4.29 1.48 -1.21
C PHE A 56 -3.88 2.94 -1.45
N TRP A 57 -4.34 3.90 -0.62
CA TRP A 57 -3.93 5.30 -0.77
C TRP A 57 -2.44 5.51 -0.49
N GLY A 58 -1.90 4.81 0.52
CA GLY A 58 -0.47 4.85 0.83
C GLY A 58 0.36 4.26 -0.31
N VAL A 59 -0.03 3.08 -0.78
CA VAL A 59 0.64 2.39 -1.91
C VAL A 59 0.54 3.23 -3.19
N GLN A 60 -0.64 3.80 -3.51
CA GLN A 60 -0.82 4.69 -4.66
C GLN A 60 0.10 5.90 -4.56
N GLY A 61 0.19 6.53 -3.38
CA GLY A 61 1.06 7.68 -3.14
C GLY A 61 2.53 7.39 -3.47
N VAL A 62 3.06 6.24 -3.06
CA VAL A 62 4.42 5.80 -3.40
C VAL A 62 4.64 5.77 -4.90
N PHE A 63 3.73 5.13 -5.65
CA PHE A 63 3.93 4.93 -7.10
C PHE A 63 3.58 6.16 -7.94
N GLN A 64 2.70 7.05 -7.48
CA GLN A 64 2.47 8.34 -8.13
C GLN A 64 3.72 9.23 -8.11
N HIS A 65 4.63 9.04 -7.16
CA HIS A 65 5.89 9.78 -7.04
C HIS A 65 7.11 9.00 -7.56
N THR A 66 6.89 7.84 -8.19
CA THR A 66 7.97 7.01 -8.71
C THR A 66 8.30 7.38 -10.16
N ALA A 67 9.55 7.72 -10.44
CA ALA A 67 10.01 8.03 -11.79
C ALA A 67 9.82 6.82 -12.73
N GLY A 68 9.28 7.04 -13.93
CA GLY A 68 8.96 5.99 -14.88
C GLY A 68 7.54 5.44 -14.76
N VAL A 69 6.84 5.71 -13.67
CA VAL A 69 5.40 5.43 -13.54
C VAL A 69 4.61 6.51 -14.29
N VAL A 70 3.71 6.06 -15.15
CA VAL A 70 2.83 6.93 -15.97
C VAL A 70 1.53 7.23 -15.23
N ASN A 71 1.01 6.22 -14.51
CA ASN A 71 -0.22 6.35 -13.74
C ASN A 71 -0.26 5.30 -12.63
N ALA A 72 -0.81 5.64 -11.47
CA ALA A 72 -1.11 4.71 -10.39
C ALA A 72 -2.52 5.00 -9.86
N VAL A 73 -3.39 3.98 -9.84
CA VAL A 73 -4.81 4.13 -9.51
C VAL A 73 -5.22 3.05 -8.52
N SER A 74 -5.81 3.45 -7.42
CA SER A 74 -6.41 2.55 -6.42
C SER A 74 -7.65 1.85 -6.97
N GLY A 75 -7.84 0.61 -6.56
CA GLY A 75 -8.98 -0.24 -6.92
C GLY A 75 -9.00 -1.51 -6.10
N TYR A 76 -9.70 -2.53 -6.59
CA TYR A 76 -9.88 -3.80 -5.89
C TYR A 76 -9.54 -4.96 -6.81
N ALA A 77 -8.81 -5.96 -6.28
CA ALA A 77 -8.47 -7.17 -7.01
C ALA A 77 -8.68 -8.42 -6.15
N GLY A 78 -9.01 -9.54 -6.77
CA GLY A 78 -9.12 -10.85 -6.11
C GLY A 78 -10.54 -11.30 -5.77
N GLY A 79 -11.53 -10.41 -5.82
CA GLY A 79 -12.94 -10.72 -5.60
C GLY A 79 -13.80 -10.64 -6.86
N SER A 80 -15.12 -10.78 -6.71
CA SER A 80 -16.08 -10.64 -7.80
C SER A 80 -16.30 -9.17 -8.17
N LYS A 81 -16.46 -8.87 -9.46
CA LYS A 81 -16.77 -7.52 -9.95
C LYS A 81 -18.02 -6.91 -9.27
N ALA A 82 -19.01 -7.72 -8.97
CA ALA A 82 -20.27 -7.29 -8.35
C ALA A 82 -20.09 -6.76 -6.90
N THR A 83 -18.98 -7.12 -6.24
CA THR A 83 -18.70 -6.73 -4.85
C THR A 83 -17.54 -5.73 -4.74
N ALA A 84 -17.11 -5.14 -5.86
CA ALA A 84 -15.98 -4.23 -5.90
C ALA A 84 -16.38 -2.77 -5.62
N ASP A 85 -16.97 -2.53 -4.47
CA ASP A 85 -17.27 -1.21 -3.94
C ASP A 85 -16.68 -1.04 -2.51
N TYR A 86 -16.46 0.18 -2.10
CA TYR A 86 -15.76 0.49 -0.86
C TYR A 86 -16.46 -0.10 0.37
N HIS A 87 -17.78 0.06 0.49
CA HIS A 87 -18.52 -0.41 1.67
C HIS A 87 -18.50 -1.93 1.77
N THR A 88 -18.72 -2.61 0.65
CA THR A 88 -18.76 -4.07 0.61
C THR A 88 -17.37 -4.68 0.84
N VAL A 89 -16.32 -4.11 0.24
CA VAL A 89 -14.94 -4.58 0.45
C VAL A 89 -14.48 -4.35 1.89
N SER A 90 -14.88 -3.24 2.51
CA SER A 90 -14.53 -2.92 3.90
C SER A 90 -15.05 -3.94 4.91
N THR A 91 -16.02 -4.78 4.54
CA THR A 91 -16.49 -5.90 5.39
C THR A 91 -15.45 -7.03 5.54
N GLY A 92 -14.44 -7.09 4.65
CA GLY A 92 -13.42 -8.13 4.63
C GLY A 92 -13.88 -9.49 4.09
N THR A 93 -15.13 -9.59 3.58
CA THR A 93 -15.75 -10.88 3.19
C THR A 93 -15.78 -11.11 1.67
N THR A 94 -15.38 -10.13 0.86
CA THR A 94 -15.54 -10.17 -0.61
C THR A 94 -14.43 -10.92 -1.35
N GLY A 95 -13.33 -11.26 -0.67
CA GLY A 95 -12.13 -11.79 -1.31
C GLY A 95 -11.27 -10.73 -2.00
N HIS A 96 -11.73 -9.48 -2.11
CA HIS A 96 -10.91 -8.40 -2.65
C HIS A 96 -9.73 -8.03 -1.74
N ALA A 97 -8.65 -7.57 -2.37
CA ALA A 97 -7.61 -6.77 -1.72
C ALA A 97 -7.70 -5.33 -2.22
N GLU A 98 -7.47 -4.36 -1.33
CA GLU A 98 -7.17 -2.99 -1.72
C GLU A 98 -5.88 -2.99 -2.55
N SER A 99 -5.98 -2.57 -3.80
CA SER A 99 -4.92 -2.78 -4.80
C SER A 99 -4.64 -1.49 -5.55
N VAL A 100 -3.46 -1.42 -6.16
CA VAL A 100 -3.07 -0.32 -7.03
C VAL A 100 -2.67 -0.87 -8.39
N GLU A 101 -3.34 -0.38 -9.45
CA GLU A 101 -2.89 -0.55 -10.83
C GLU A 101 -1.82 0.49 -11.13
N ILE A 102 -0.65 0.03 -11.56
CA ILE A 102 0.50 0.85 -11.90
C ILE A 102 0.79 0.71 -13.39
N LYS A 103 0.61 1.77 -14.15
CA LYS A 103 1.05 1.86 -15.55
C LYS A 103 2.41 2.48 -15.60
N TYR A 104 3.39 1.81 -16.23
CA TYR A 104 4.78 2.25 -16.25
C TYR A 104 5.41 2.12 -17.63
N ASP A 105 6.40 2.96 -17.89
CA ASP A 105 7.25 2.90 -19.08
C ASP A 105 8.44 1.95 -18.80
N PRO A 106 8.49 0.75 -19.42
CA PRO A 106 9.55 -0.22 -19.14
C PRO A 106 10.94 0.24 -19.61
N LYS A 107 11.04 1.30 -20.41
CA LYS A 107 12.29 1.95 -20.76
C LYS A 107 12.86 2.82 -19.64
N LYS A 108 12.04 3.20 -18.67
CA LYS A 108 12.42 4.08 -17.54
C LYS A 108 12.47 3.37 -16.21
N ILE A 109 11.61 2.38 -16.00
CA ILE A 109 11.55 1.58 -14.78
C ILE A 109 11.14 0.16 -15.14
N SER A 110 11.88 -0.84 -14.64
CA SER A 110 11.55 -2.25 -14.86
C SER A 110 10.50 -2.76 -13.88
N TYR A 111 9.90 -3.93 -14.20
CA TYR A 111 8.96 -4.59 -13.30
C TYR A 111 9.64 -4.99 -11.96
N GLY A 112 10.85 -5.52 -12.04
CA GLY A 112 11.62 -5.85 -10.84
C GLY A 112 11.92 -4.63 -9.98
N LYS A 113 12.16 -3.46 -10.58
CA LYS A 113 12.35 -2.22 -9.83
C LYS A 113 11.05 -1.76 -9.13
N ILE A 114 9.88 -1.95 -9.76
CA ILE A 114 8.57 -1.72 -9.13
C ILE A 114 8.42 -2.64 -7.91
N LEU A 115 8.77 -3.93 -8.04
CA LEU A 115 8.72 -4.86 -6.92
C LEU A 115 9.72 -4.50 -5.82
N GLN A 116 10.91 -4.00 -6.17
CA GLN A 116 11.88 -3.53 -5.19
C GLN A 116 11.32 -2.37 -4.36
N ILE A 117 10.68 -1.39 -5.00
CA ILE A 117 10.03 -0.27 -4.31
C ILE A 117 8.87 -0.78 -3.44
N TYR A 118 8.04 -1.69 -3.98
CA TYR A 118 6.91 -2.28 -3.27
C TYR A 118 7.35 -2.96 -1.96
N PHE A 119 8.37 -3.80 -2.00
CA PHE A 119 8.88 -4.48 -0.82
C PHE A 119 9.71 -3.56 0.10
N SER A 120 10.36 -2.52 -0.41
CA SER A 120 11.23 -1.64 0.38
C SER A 120 10.48 -0.59 1.20
N VAL A 121 9.44 0.04 0.61
CA VAL A 121 8.83 1.25 1.19
C VAL A 121 7.30 1.27 1.19
N ALA A 122 6.63 0.40 0.42
CA ALA A 122 5.18 0.51 0.29
C ALA A 122 4.41 -0.16 1.43
N HIS A 123 4.98 -1.19 2.06
CA HIS A 123 4.34 -1.95 3.14
C HIS A 123 5.32 -2.91 3.82
N ASP A 124 4.92 -3.48 4.96
CA ASP A 124 5.60 -4.62 5.58
C ASP A 124 5.03 -5.95 5.03
N PRO A 125 5.79 -6.69 4.19
CA PRO A 125 5.30 -7.91 3.54
C PRO A 125 5.22 -9.12 4.48
N THR A 126 5.53 -8.96 5.76
CA THR A 126 5.47 -10.04 6.77
C THR A 126 4.16 -10.04 7.56
N GLN A 127 3.29 -9.06 7.36
CA GLN A 127 2.01 -8.93 8.05
C GLN A 127 0.89 -9.67 7.30
N LEU A 128 0.39 -10.76 7.90
CA LEU A 128 -0.68 -11.55 7.30
C LEU A 128 -2.05 -10.88 7.50
N ASN A 129 -2.76 -10.60 6.39
CA ASN A 129 -4.10 -10.01 6.36
C ASN A 129 -4.23 -8.74 7.20
N ARG A 130 -3.18 -7.93 7.22
CA ARG A 130 -3.17 -6.63 7.90
C ARG A 130 -2.00 -5.78 7.42
N GLN A 131 -2.04 -4.49 7.73
CA GLN A 131 -0.91 -3.58 7.56
C GLN A 131 -0.99 -2.48 8.65
N GLY A 132 -0.03 -2.49 9.56
CA GLY A 132 -0.06 -1.57 10.70
C GLY A 132 -1.36 -1.68 11.50
N PRO A 133 -2.14 -0.60 11.67
CA PRO A 133 -3.41 -0.63 12.39
C PRO A 133 -4.55 -1.28 11.60
N ASP A 134 -4.46 -1.31 10.26
CA ASP A 134 -5.51 -1.82 9.38
C ASP A 134 -5.52 -3.36 9.42
N SER A 135 -6.65 -3.95 9.74
CA SER A 135 -6.82 -5.41 9.88
C SER A 135 -7.96 -5.92 9.01
N GLY A 136 -7.73 -7.02 8.31
CA GLY A 136 -8.69 -7.66 7.41
C GLY A 136 -8.02 -8.17 6.13
N THR A 137 -8.67 -9.13 5.45
CA THR A 137 -8.15 -9.73 4.21
C THR A 137 -7.98 -8.74 3.07
N GLN A 138 -8.73 -7.63 3.10
CA GLN A 138 -8.61 -6.54 2.13
C GLN A 138 -7.28 -5.79 2.23
N TYR A 139 -6.60 -5.85 3.35
CA TYR A 139 -5.28 -5.22 3.57
C TYR A 139 -4.10 -6.17 3.41
N ARG A 140 -4.35 -7.37 2.84
CA ARG A 140 -3.30 -8.37 2.64
C ARG A 140 -2.25 -7.92 1.63
N SER A 141 -1.03 -8.42 1.80
CA SER A 141 0.03 -8.29 0.81
C SER A 141 -0.23 -9.26 -0.36
N ALA A 142 -0.32 -8.74 -1.58
CA ALA A 142 -0.50 -9.55 -2.79
C ALA A 142 0.05 -8.88 -4.05
N ILE A 143 0.46 -9.69 -5.02
CA ILE A 143 0.86 -9.30 -6.37
C ILE A 143 -0.06 -10.03 -7.36
N PHE A 144 -0.78 -9.27 -8.17
CA PHE A 144 -1.68 -9.78 -9.21
C PHE A 144 -0.98 -9.64 -10.56
N THR A 145 -0.36 -10.70 -11.03
CA THR A 145 0.46 -10.68 -12.24
C THR A 145 -0.39 -10.70 -13.51
N THR A 146 0.02 -9.98 -14.54
CA THR A 146 -0.66 -9.91 -15.85
C THR A 146 -0.06 -10.87 -16.86
N SER A 147 1.02 -11.56 -16.51
CA SER A 147 1.70 -12.57 -17.34
C SER A 147 2.42 -13.60 -16.49
N ASP A 148 2.74 -14.74 -17.07
CA ASP A 148 3.57 -15.77 -16.45
C ASP A 148 5.00 -15.27 -16.17
N GLU A 149 5.52 -14.37 -16.99
CA GLU A 149 6.81 -13.76 -16.79
C GLU A 149 6.83 -12.89 -15.53
N GLN A 150 5.82 -12.03 -15.35
CA GLN A 150 5.68 -11.26 -14.12
C GLN A 150 5.59 -12.17 -12.88
N LYS A 151 4.83 -13.27 -13.00
CA LYS A 151 4.73 -14.27 -11.93
C LYS A 151 6.08 -14.87 -11.58
N LYS A 152 6.84 -15.29 -12.57
CA LYS A 152 8.20 -15.82 -12.40
C LYS A 152 9.10 -14.83 -11.65
N VAL A 153 9.12 -13.57 -12.09
CA VAL A 153 9.93 -12.52 -11.46
C VAL A 153 9.52 -12.29 -10.01
N ALA A 154 8.21 -12.19 -9.74
CA ALA A 154 7.70 -11.98 -8.40
C ALA A 154 8.05 -13.13 -7.44
N ASP A 155 7.82 -14.39 -7.88
CA ASP A 155 8.13 -15.58 -7.10
C ASP A 155 9.64 -15.68 -6.81
N ALA A 156 10.48 -15.46 -7.82
CA ALA A 156 11.94 -15.50 -7.68
C ALA A 156 12.45 -14.41 -6.73
N TYR A 157 11.86 -13.21 -6.81
CA TYR A 157 12.27 -12.10 -5.95
C TYR A 157 11.88 -12.34 -4.49
N ILE A 158 10.67 -12.85 -4.23
CA ILE A 158 10.25 -13.25 -2.88
C ILE A 158 11.20 -14.33 -2.32
N ALA A 159 11.55 -15.33 -3.11
CA ALA A 159 12.49 -16.37 -2.71
C ALA A 159 13.88 -15.78 -2.39
N GLN A 160 14.38 -14.86 -3.21
CA GLN A 160 15.63 -14.15 -2.99
C GLN A 160 15.63 -13.36 -1.68
N LEU A 161 14.58 -12.57 -1.42
CA LEU A 161 14.45 -11.76 -0.20
C LEU A 161 14.35 -12.63 1.07
N ASN A 162 13.61 -13.73 0.99
CA ASN A 162 13.52 -14.71 2.10
C ASN A 162 14.87 -15.40 2.37
N ALA A 163 15.59 -15.81 1.32
CA ALA A 163 16.92 -16.41 1.44
C ALA A 163 17.95 -15.42 2.05
N ALA A 164 17.87 -14.16 1.65
CA ALA A 164 18.70 -13.08 2.19
C ALA A 164 18.30 -12.64 3.61
N LYS A 165 17.17 -13.13 4.14
CA LYS A 165 16.63 -12.81 5.48
C LYS A 165 16.54 -11.30 5.72
N VAL A 166 16.12 -10.54 4.71
CA VAL A 166 15.99 -9.07 4.80
C VAL A 166 14.93 -8.61 5.78
N TYR A 167 13.97 -9.46 6.06
CA TYR A 167 12.95 -9.26 7.10
C TYR A 167 13.13 -10.23 8.25
N LYS A 168 12.66 -9.84 9.44
CA LYS A 168 12.70 -10.69 10.66
C LYS A 168 11.77 -11.91 10.57
N LYS A 169 10.77 -11.88 9.67
CA LYS A 169 9.80 -12.95 9.45
C LYS A 169 9.70 -13.25 7.96
N PRO A 170 9.23 -14.44 7.57
CA PRO A 170 9.00 -14.75 6.16
C PRO A 170 7.99 -13.79 5.51
N ILE A 171 8.19 -13.52 4.22
CA ILE A 171 7.25 -12.79 3.39
C ILE A 171 5.98 -13.63 3.20
N VAL A 172 4.81 -13.01 3.45
CA VAL A 172 3.48 -13.66 3.31
C VAL A 172 2.72 -13.18 2.07
N THR A 173 3.37 -12.43 1.20
CA THR A 173 2.79 -11.92 -0.04
C THR A 173 2.27 -13.06 -0.92
N LYS A 174 1.00 -12.98 -1.36
CA LYS A 174 0.41 -13.92 -2.30
C LYS A 174 0.67 -13.46 -3.73
N VAL A 175 1.14 -14.37 -4.59
CA VAL A 175 1.32 -14.10 -6.04
C VAL A 175 0.28 -14.89 -6.81
N GLY A 176 -0.49 -14.20 -7.67
CA GLY A 176 -1.51 -14.82 -8.50
C GLY A 176 -1.65 -14.12 -9.85
N ILE A 177 -2.07 -14.88 -10.88
CA ILE A 177 -2.31 -14.33 -12.22
C ILE A 177 -3.66 -13.63 -12.24
N CYS A 178 -3.68 -12.37 -12.72
CA CYS A 178 -4.90 -11.63 -13.01
C CYS A 178 -5.68 -12.34 -14.14
N GLY A 179 -6.91 -12.78 -13.85
CA GLY A 179 -7.72 -13.56 -14.82
C GLY A 179 -7.92 -15.03 -14.44
N ASN A 180 -7.22 -15.56 -13.44
CA ASN A 180 -7.59 -16.84 -12.81
C ASN A 180 -8.93 -16.67 -12.03
N PRO A 181 -9.86 -17.63 -12.05
CA PRO A 181 -11.15 -17.55 -11.32
C PRO A 181 -11.04 -17.15 -9.85
N THR A 182 -9.90 -17.41 -9.21
CA THR A 182 -9.60 -17.00 -7.82
C THR A 182 -9.15 -15.55 -7.70
N TRP A 183 -8.80 -14.87 -8.80
CA TRP A 183 -8.21 -13.53 -8.86
C TRP A 183 -8.91 -12.63 -9.88
N ASN A 184 -10.25 -12.71 -9.97
CA ASN A 184 -11.03 -12.02 -10.98
C ASN A 184 -11.01 -10.49 -10.82
N SER A 185 -10.66 -9.88 -11.93
CA SER A 185 -10.86 -8.50 -12.37
C SER A 185 -10.46 -7.37 -11.40
N LEU A 186 -9.54 -6.53 -11.88
CA LEU A 186 -9.41 -5.13 -11.45
C LEU A 186 -10.74 -4.41 -11.72
N THR A 187 -11.49 -4.16 -10.68
CA THR A 187 -12.54 -3.16 -10.74
C THR A 187 -11.95 -1.90 -10.14
N VAL A 188 -11.54 -1.00 -10.99
CA VAL A 188 -11.17 0.36 -10.57
C VAL A 188 -12.42 0.98 -9.95
N GLY A 189 -12.44 1.09 -8.63
CA GLY A 189 -13.46 1.83 -7.93
C GLY A 189 -13.48 3.25 -8.46
N HIS A 190 -14.68 3.80 -8.70
CA HIS A 190 -14.86 5.17 -9.16
C HIS A 190 -14.53 6.12 -8.01
N TRP A 191 -13.22 6.30 -7.74
CA TRP A 191 -12.75 7.27 -6.75
C TRP A 191 -12.32 8.55 -7.46
N PRO A 192 -12.66 9.75 -6.93
CA PRO A 192 -12.22 10.99 -7.51
C PRO A 192 -10.70 11.01 -7.57
N ARG A 193 -10.15 11.19 -8.78
CA ARG A 193 -8.71 11.33 -8.99
C ARG A 193 -8.20 12.44 -8.09
N LEU A 194 -7.36 12.09 -7.13
CA LEU A 194 -6.54 13.10 -6.45
C LEU A 194 -5.67 13.74 -7.53
N ARG A 195 -6.03 14.94 -7.96
CA ARG A 195 -5.21 15.69 -8.92
C ARG A 195 -3.86 15.93 -8.28
N ALA A 196 -2.80 15.42 -8.93
CA ALA A 196 -1.44 15.82 -8.59
C ALA A 196 -1.41 17.36 -8.59
N ARG A 197 -1.09 17.98 -7.47
CA ARG A 197 -0.76 19.42 -7.44
C ARG A 197 0.52 19.58 -8.24
N LYS A 198 0.45 20.41 -9.30
CA LYS A 198 1.62 20.85 -10.05
C LYS A 198 2.52 21.69 -9.16
#